data_c9e70533fe86010d1ee5653406a7baa3
#
_entry.id   c9e70533fe86010d1ee5653406a7baa3
#
_cell.length_a   1.000
_cell.length_b   1.000
_cell.length_c   1.000
_cell.angle_alpha   90.00
_cell.angle_beta   90.00
_cell.angle_gamma   90.00
#
_symmetry.space_group_name_H-M   'P 1'
#
loop_
_entity.id
_entity.type
_entity.pdbx_description
1 polymer ?
#
loop_
_entity_poly.entity_id
_entity_poly.type
_entity_poly.pdbx_seq_one_letter_code
_entity_poly.pdbx_strand_id
1 'polypeptide(L)'
;MTRRKFDLSAYLVIGPENTEGRPVARIIAEAVRAGFTFVQIRAKHTEAREIIELTRAAADVIAAQGKSDSVALVINDRLDAVLAAWEQGIKVGGVHV
;
A
#
# COMPACT_ATOMS: atom_id res chain seq x y z
N MET A 1 -26.04 -5.19 7.72
CA MET A 1 -25.36 -5.28 7.93
C MET A 1 -24.75 -5.05 8.16
N THR A 2 -24.50 -5.05 8.42
CA THR A 2 -23.76 -4.81 8.66
C THR A 2 -22.89 -5.00 8.25
N ARG A 3 -22.59 -4.89 7.83
CA ARG A 3 -21.64 -5.09 7.55
C ARG A 3 -20.71 -5.10 8.29
N ARG A 4 -20.22 -5.65 8.47
CA ARG A 4 -19.27 -5.51 9.16
C ARG A 4 -18.48 -4.54 8.76
N LYS A 5 -18.00 -3.84 9.43
CA LYS A 5 -17.20 -2.80 9.05
C LYS A 5 -15.92 -3.26 8.46
N PHE A 6 -15.52 -4.45 8.65
CA PHE A 6 -14.32 -5.01 8.09
C PHE A 6 -14.65 -6.09 7.09
N ASP A 7 -14.12 -5.96 5.90
CA ASP A 7 -14.44 -6.87 4.81
C ASP A 7 -13.13 -7.34 4.21
N LEU A 8 -12.85 -8.63 4.30
CA LEU A 8 -11.60 -9.19 3.80
C LEU A 8 -11.48 -9.08 2.29
N SER A 9 -12.59 -8.96 1.58
CA SER A 9 -12.54 -8.80 0.13
C SER A 9 -11.97 -7.45 -0.26
N ALA A 10 -11.87 -6.51 0.69
CA ALA A 10 -11.32 -5.19 0.45
C ALA A 10 -9.84 -5.09 0.79
N TYR A 11 -9.16 -6.20 0.88
CA TYR A 11 -7.77 -6.30 1.30
C TYR A 11 -6.91 -6.64 0.10
N LEU A 12 -5.91 -5.83 -0.17
CA LEU A 12 -5.00 -6.04 -1.31
C LEU A 12 -3.58 -6.20 -0.83
N VAL A 13 -2.92 -7.27 -1.27
CA VAL A 13 -1.48 -7.48 -1.06
C VAL A 13 -0.83 -7.44 -2.42
N ILE A 14 0.10 -6.52 -2.62
CA ILE A 14 0.68 -6.32 -3.94
C ILE A 14 2.13 -5.88 -3.85
N GLY A 15 2.92 -6.23 -4.84
CA GLY A 15 4.30 -5.81 -4.96
C GLY A 15 4.78 -5.99 -6.38
N PRO A 16 5.99 -5.54 -6.69
CA PRO A 16 6.49 -5.63 -8.07
C PRO A 16 6.67 -7.05 -8.54
N GLU A 17 6.66 -8.02 -7.62
CA GLU A 17 6.92 -9.40 -7.97
C GLU A 17 5.68 -10.15 -8.40
N ASN A 18 4.49 -9.54 -8.27
CA ASN A 18 3.26 -10.24 -8.62
C ASN A 18 2.30 -9.40 -9.44
N THR A 19 2.81 -8.46 -10.21
CA THR A 19 1.98 -7.61 -11.05
C THR A 19 2.07 -7.96 -12.53
N GLU A 20 2.93 -8.90 -12.88
CA GLU A 20 3.14 -9.31 -14.27
C GLU A 20 3.49 -8.12 -15.16
N GLY A 21 4.30 -7.21 -14.64
CA GLY A 21 4.78 -6.09 -15.42
C GLY A 21 3.93 -4.85 -15.36
N ARG A 22 2.75 -4.91 -14.74
CA ARG A 22 1.91 -3.73 -14.63
C ARG A 22 2.40 -2.84 -13.48
N PRO A 23 2.26 -1.51 -13.61
CA PRO A 23 2.69 -0.63 -12.52
C PRO A 23 1.89 -0.87 -11.25
N VAL A 24 2.59 -1.02 -10.14
CA VAL A 24 1.96 -1.28 -8.85
C VAL A 24 0.99 -0.16 -8.50
N ALA A 25 1.40 1.10 -8.70
CA ALA A 25 0.56 2.24 -8.32
C ALA A 25 -0.75 2.23 -9.09
N ARG A 26 -0.75 1.80 -10.34
CA ARG A 26 -1.96 1.77 -11.13
C ARG A 26 -2.95 0.75 -10.59
N ILE A 27 -2.44 -0.42 -10.20
CA ILE A 27 -3.30 -1.45 -9.64
C ILE A 27 -3.88 -0.98 -8.32
N ILE A 28 -3.07 -0.31 -7.50
CA ILE A 28 -3.55 0.22 -6.23
C ILE A 28 -4.62 1.28 -6.47
N ALA A 29 -4.42 2.15 -7.46
CA ALA A 29 -5.41 3.18 -7.75
C ALA A 29 -6.74 2.56 -8.14
N GLU A 30 -6.72 1.50 -8.93
CA GLU A 30 -7.95 0.84 -9.34
C GLU A 30 -8.63 0.15 -8.16
N ALA A 31 -7.84 -0.49 -7.29
CA ALA A 31 -8.39 -1.15 -6.12
C ALA A 31 -9.03 -0.16 -5.16
N VAL A 32 -8.37 0.96 -4.92
CA VAL A 32 -8.89 1.98 -4.01
C VAL A 32 -10.19 2.57 -4.58
N ARG A 33 -10.22 2.79 -5.89
CA ARG A 33 -11.44 3.29 -6.53
C ARG A 33 -12.57 2.29 -6.38
N ALA A 34 -12.25 1.00 -6.37
CA ALA A 34 -13.26 -0.06 -6.25
C ALA A 34 -13.72 -0.25 -4.80
N GLY A 35 -13.10 0.42 -3.84
CA GLY A 35 -13.54 0.33 -2.45
C GLY A 35 -12.60 -0.40 -1.51
N PHE A 36 -11.43 -0.79 -1.98
CA PHE A 36 -10.45 -1.44 -1.09
C PHE A 36 -10.00 -0.46 -0.01
N THR A 37 -9.92 -0.93 1.22
CA THR A 37 -9.58 -0.09 2.36
C THR A 37 -8.27 -0.49 3.03
N PHE A 38 -7.61 -1.53 2.55
CA PHE A 38 -6.36 -1.99 3.12
C PHE A 38 -5.43 -2.38 1.99
N VAL A 39 -4.24 -1.77 1.94
CA VAL A 39 -3.25 -2.07 0.91
C VAL A 39 -1.95 -2.41 1.60
N GLN A 40 -1.42 -3.58 1.30
CA GLN A 40 -0.16 -4.04 1.85
C GLN A 40 0.85 -4.23 0.74
N ILE A 41 1.97 -3.54 0.83
CA ILE A 41 3.05 -3.71 -0.12
C ILE A 41 3.95 -4.84 0.36
N ARG A 42 4.14 -5.82 -0.50
CA ARG A 42 4.95 -6.98 -0.18
C ARG A 42 6.00 -7.15 -1.26
N ALA A 43 7.28 -7.01 -0.87
CA ALA A 43 8.36 -7.05 -1.84
C ALA A 43 9.60 -7.61 -1.14
N LYS A 44 9.65 -8.94 -1.03
CA LYS A 44 10.68 -9.61 -0.22
C LYS A 44 12.07 -9.44 -0.79
N HIS A 45 12.19 -9.41 -2.10
CA HIS A 45 13.50 -9.38 -2.75
C HIS A 45 13.82 -8.02 -3.37
N THR A 46 13.04 -7.02 -3.03
CA THR A 46 13.20 -5.68 -3.59
C THR A 46 14.02 -4.84 -2.62
N GLU A 47 14.90 -4.02 -3.16
CA GLU A 47 15.72 -3.14 -2.32
C GLU A 47 14.85 -2.10 -1.61
N ALA A 48 15.31 -1.68 -0.43
CA ALA A 48 14.53 -0.76 0.39
C ALA A 48 14.22 0.54 -0.36
N ARG A 49 15.18 1.05 -1.14
CA ARG A 49 14.95 2.28 -1.89
C ARG A 49 13.78 2.13 -2.86
N GLU A 50 13.71 1.00 -3.54
CA GLU A 50 12.66 0.76 -4.50
C GLU A 50 11.32 0.59 -3.80
N ILE A 51 11.31 -0.05 -2.63
CA ILE A 51 10.07 -0.17 -1.85
C ILE A 51 9.58 1.19 -1.42
N ILE A 52 10.50 2.09 -1.04
CA ILE A 52 10.13 3.44 -0.66
C ILE A 52 9.49 4.19 -1.82
N GLU A 53 10.04 4.03 -3.03
CA GLU A 53 9.46 4.67 -4.20
C GLU A 53 8.07 4.13 -4.50
N LEU A 54 7.90 2.82 -4.39
CA LEU A 54 6.59 2.21 -4.59
C LEU A 54 5.59 2.70 -3.55
N THR A 55 6.04 2.81 -2.31
CA THR A 55 5.17 3.24 -1.22
C THR A 55 4.77 4.70 -1.41
N ARG A 56 5.72 5.54 -1.86
CA ARG A 56 5.40 6.93 -2.14
C ARG A 56 4.35 7.04 -3.23
N ALA A 57 4.53 6.27 -4.31
CA ALA A 57 3.56 6.29 -5.41
C ALA A 57 2.21 5.79 -4.95
N ALA A 58 2.18 4.77 -4.09
CA ALA A 58 0.93 4.25 -3.55
C ALA A 58 0.23 5.31 -2.71
N ALA A 59 0.98 5.97 -1.83
CA ALA A 59 0.40 7.00 -0.98
C ALA A 59 -0.15 8.15 -1.82
N ASP A 60 0.55 8.49 -2.90
CA ASP A 60 0.11 9.57 -3.77
C ASP A 60 -1.21 9.25 -4.47
N VAL A 61 -1.37 8.03 -4.98
CA VAL A 61 -2.61 7.69 -5.66
C VAL A 61 -3.78 7.58 -4.69
N ILE A 62 -3.51 7.16 -3.46
CA ILE A 62 -4.55 7.13 -2.43
C ILE A 62 -4.97 8.54 -2.08
N ALA A 63 -4.00 9.44 -1.90
CA ALA A 63 -4.29 10.82 -1.59
C ALA A 63 -5.02 11.52 -2.72
N ALA A 64 -4.68 11.19 -3.97
CA ALA A 64 -5.34 11.79 -5.12
C ALA A 64 -6.83 11.47 -5.18
N GLN A 65 -7.24 10.36 -4.54
CA GLN A 65 -8.64 9.99 -4.47
C GLN A 65 -9.32 10.47 -3.18
N GLY A 66 -8.59 11.25 -2.37
CA GLY A 66 -9.14 11.76 -1.12
C GLY A 66 -9.35 10.69 -0.07
N LYS A 67 -8.57 9.61 -0.12
CA LYS A 67 -8.80 8.44 0.73
C LYS A 67 -7.69 8.19 1.73
N SER A 68 -6.82 9.18 1.99
CA SER A 68 -5.70 8.98 2.90
C SER A 68 -6.13 8.55 4.28
N ASP A 69 -7.30 9.00 4.74
CA ASP A 69 -7.76 8.68 6.08
C ASP A 69 -8.61 7.41 6.14
N SER A 70 -9.00 6.86 5.00
CA SER A 70 -9.87 5.68 4.98
C SER A 70 -9.20 4.44 4.43
N VAL A 71 -8.00 4.57 3.86
CA VAL A 71 -7.27 3.43 3.33
C VAL A 71 -5.98 3.26 4.11
N ALA A 72 -5.81 2.09 4.71
CA ALA A 72 -4.58 1.78 5.43
C ALA A 72 -3.52 1.28 4.45
N LEU A 73 -2.34 1.85 4.51
CA LEU A 73 -1.22 1.46 3.67
C LEU A 73 -0.10 0.95 4.57
N VAL A 74 0.31 -0.29 4.39
CA VAL A 74 1.35 -0.89 5.22
C VAL A 74 2.37 -1.58 4.34
N ILE A 75 3.55 -1.86 4.90
CA ILE A 75 4.61 -2.59 4.22
C ILE A 75 4.82 -3.90 4.95
N ASN A 76 4.87 -5.00 4.21
CA ASN A 76 4.99 -6.32 4.79
C ASN A 76 6.44 -6.62 5.17
N ASP A 77 6.66 -6.89 6.46
CA ASP A 77 7.91 -7.49 6.95
C ASP A 77 9.18 -6.70 6.58
N ARG A 78 9.08 -5.39 6.43
CA ARG A 78 10.24 -4.57 6.09
C ARG A 78 10.24 -3.31 6.95
N LEU A 79 10.64 -3.49 8.22
CA LEU A 79 10.66 -2.36 9.15
C LEU A 79 11.61 -1.27 8.68
N ASP A 80 12.73 -1.67 8.07
CA ASP A 80 13.70 -0.68 7.57
C ASP A 80 13.05 0.26 6.56
N ALA A 81 12.23 -0.29 5.68
CA ALA A 81 11.56 0.53 4.67
C ALA A 81 10.50 1.44 5.30
N VAL A 82 9.78 0.94 6.31
CA VAL A 82 8.78 1.77 6.99
C VAL A 82 9.44 2.96 7.67
N LEU A 83 10.55 2.72 8.39
CA LEU A 83 11.23 3.81 9.09
C LEU A 83 11.76 4.84 8.10
N ALA A 84 12.32 4.39 6.98
CA ALA A 84 12.83 5.31 5.98
C ALA A 84 11.69 6.11 5.32
N ALA A 85 10.55 5.45 5.10
CA ALA A 85 9.40 6.12 4.51
C ALA A 85 8.88 7.21 5.45
N TRP A 86 8.82 6.92 6.74
CA TRP A 86 8.37 7.91 7.72
C TRP A 86 9.31 9.11 7.74
N GLU A 87 10.61 8.88 7.64
CA GLU A 87 11.58 9.97 7.61
C GLU A 87 11.38 10.86 6.40
N GLN A 88 10.85 10.32 5.32
CA GLN A 88 10.60 11.08 4.11
C GLN A 88 9.19 11.65 4.07
N GLY A 89 8.43 11.51 5.14
CA GLY A 89 7.11 12.08 5.21
C GLY A 89 6.04 11.31 4.49
N ILE A 90 6.31 10.05 4.14
CA ILE A 90 5.32 9.22 3.47
C ILE A 90 4.37 8.64 4.51
N LYS A 91 3.07 8.74 4.24
CA LYS A 91 2.07 8.26 5.18
C LYS A 91 1.89 6.75 5.04
N VAL A 92 2.48 6.02 5.95
CA VAL A 92 2.42 4.56 6.00
C VAL A 92 1.88 4.15 7.36
N GLY A 93 0.92 3.23 7.37
CA GLY A 93 0.30 2.81 8.62
C GLY A 93 1.18 1.98 9.52
N GLY A 94 2.19 1.33 8.95
CA GLY A 94 3.09 0.52 9.76
C GLY A 94 3.63 -0.65 8.98
N VAL A 95 4.17 -1.62 9.71
CA VAL A 95 4.72 -2.81 9.10
C VAL A 95 3.89 -4.02 9.54
N HIS A 96 3.65 -4.92 8.60
CA HIS A 96 2.93 -6.17 8.86
C HIS A 96 3.95 -7.30 8.87
N VAL A 97 4.11 -7.95 9.99
CA VAL A 97 5.09 -9.03 10.13
C VAL A 97 4.42 -10.39 10.19
#